data_b8f22586f1278b04863e08c10f55d357
#
_entry.id   b8f22586f1278b04863e08c10f55d357
#
_cell.length_a   1.000
_cell.length_b   1.000
_cell.length_c   1.000
_cell.angle_alpha   90.00
_cell.angle_beta   90.00
_cell.angle_gamma   90.00
#
_symmetry.space_group_name_H-M   'P 1'
#
loop_
_entity.id
_entity.type
_entity.pdbx_description
1 polymer ?
#
loop_
_entity_poly.entity_id
_entity_poly.type
_entity_poly.pdbx_seq_one_letter_code
_entity_poly.pdbx_strand_id
1 'polypeptide(L)'
;MMYSCGTIYTSCDYIPMPRKKRINKAWVLTVDMGYGHQRPAHALRDIAYKGVITVNDYPGIPAAEKESWNDSRKGYEWISRMKSKPVIGSALFEIFDKIQEIPPFYPRRDLSRSNLQLAHTYRLIEKDGLCKHLFENVLSEQKDLPLVCTFFLPAFAAEYYGYQGDIYLQICDADMSRTWVPRDPKKSRIKYLAPNRRVVERLKLYGVNENNIFFTGFPLPKENIGGDDQKILKKDIGARIYNLDPQRNTQHKFGHILTYHLNGHNIPKRATHPLTLTFAVGGAGAQQEIGAQILKSLKPKILKGVIDVNLVAGARQEVADFFKAAVKEAGLSKELGESVKIIIEKTKAAYFDSFNKALRTTDILWTKPSELSFYVGLGIPIIMSPSVGSQEDFNRVWLKTIAAGITQDDPRYTDEWLFDWINSGWLARAAINGFVEAPIMGAYAIEKLVLGKQKNRKDISPDSVTAL
;
A
#
# COMPACT_ATOMS: atom_id res chain seq x y z
N MET A 1 49.49 -52.77 52.78
CA MET A 1 48.79 -53.00 51.53
C MET A 1 47.75 -51.97 51.37
N MET A 2 48.04 -50.94 50.55
CA MET A 2 47.08 -49.88 50.22
C MET A 2 46.64 -50.10 48.78
N TYR A 3 45.33 -50.27 48.56
CA TYR A 3 44.77 -50.34 47.21
C TYR A 3 44.31 -48.88 46.84
N SER A 4 44.94 -48.40 45.77
CA SER A 4 44.55 -47.14 45.09
C SER A 4 43.38 -47.42 44.17
N CYS A 5 42.27 -46.78 44.38
CA CYS A 5 41.09 -46.76 43.51
C CYS A 5 41.25 -45.65 42.47
N GLY A 6 41.56 -46.02 41.22
CA GLY A 6 41.65 -45.09 40.10
C GLY A 6 40.26 -44.69 39.59
N THR A 7 39.92 -43.42 39.67
CA THR A 7 38.70 -42.87 39.09
C THR A 7 38.87 -42.63 37.60
N ILE A 8 38.14 -43.34 36.76
CA ILE A 8 38.11 -43.12 35.29
C ILE A 8 37.10 -42.00 35.02
N TYR A 9 37.61 -40.81 34.64
CA TYR A 9 36.78 -39.75 34.08
C TYR A 9 36.58 -40.04 32.58
N THR A 10 35.36 -40.46 32.20
CA THR A 10 34.93 -40.49 30.79
C THR A 10 34.54 -39.06 30.42
N SER A 11 35.35 -38.38 29.61
CA SER A 11 34.99 -37.14 28.95
C SER A 11 33.86 -37.40 27.97
N CYS A 12 32.67 -36.94 28.29
CA CYS A 12 31.58 -36.84 27.31
C CYS A 12 31.94 -35.71 26.33
N ASP A 13 32.41 -36.09 25.14
CA ASP A 13 32.59 -35.13 24.05
C ASP A 13 31.25 -34.55 23.66
N TYR A 14 31.05 -33.29 24.05
CA TYR A 14 29.91 -32.48 23.66
C TYR A 14 30.07 -32.14 22.16
N ILE A 15 29.44 -32.93 21.28
CA ILE A 15 29.35 -32.63 19.85
C ILE A 15 28.37 -31.45 19.73
N PRO A 16 28.85 -30.25 19.41
CA PRO A 16 27.92 -29.10 19.21
C PRO A 16 27.05 -29.40 17.99
N MET A 17 25.75 -29.54 18.19
CA MET A 17 24.81 -29.61 17.08
C MET A 17 25.05 -28.45 16.11
N PRO A 18 25.08 -28.69 14.80
CA PRO A 18 25.28 -27.64 13.82
C PRO A 18 24.17 -26.59 14.01
N ARG A 19 24.58 -25.35 14.32
CA ARG A 19 23.64 -24.23 14.41
C ARG A 19 22.92 -24.15 13.07
N LYS A 20 21.61 -24.45 13.04
CA LYS A 20 20.76 -24.22 11.86
C LYS A 20 21.02 -22.81 11.34
N LYS A 21 21.44 -22.71 10.10
CA LYS A 21 21.68 -21.42 9.43
C LYS A 21 20.39 -20.58 9.55
N ARG A 22 20.43 -19.46 10.25
CA ARG A 22 19.25 -18.64 10.52
C ARG A 22 18.74 -18.09 9.19
N ILE A 23 17.51 -18.43 8.82
CA ILE A 23 16.87 -17.92 7.63
C ILE A 23 16.49 -16.46 7.89
N ASN A 24 17.11 -15.53 7.16
CA ASN A 24 16.83 -14.09 7.28
C ASN A 24 15.69 -13.70 6.33
N LYS A 25 14.49 -14.27 6.56
CA LYS A 25 13.28 -14.11 5.78
C LYS A 25 12.06 -14.10 6.69
N ALA A 26 10.93 -13.70 6.15
CA ALA A 26 9.62 -13.73 6.78
C ALA A 26 8.59 -14.38 5.86
N TRP A 27 7.53 -14.95 6.40
CA TRP A 27 6.34 -15.22 5.62
C TRP A 27 5.63 -13.90 5.32
N VAL A 28 5.29 -13.62 4.06
CA VAL A 28 4.53 -12.44 3.64
C VAL A 28 3.22 -12.90 3.05
N LEU A 29 2.12 -12.60 3.73
CA LEU A 29 0.77 -13.01 3.37
C LEU A 29 -0.07 -11.82 2.90
N THR A 30 -0.79 -12.02 1.81
CA THR A 30 -1.75 -11.06 1.26
C THR A 30 -3.05 -11.76 0.86
N VAL A 31 -4.06 -10.99 0.46
CA VAL A 31 -5.32 -11.51 -0.09
C VAL A 31 -5.61 -10.88 -1.45
N ASP A 32 -6.28 -11.63 -2.30
CA ASP A 32 -6.81 -11.12 -3.56
C ASP A 32 -8.22 -10.53 -3.36
N MET A 33 -8.27 -9.35 -2.75
CA MET A 33 -9.47 -8.53 -2.57
C MET A 33 -9.24 -7.09 -3.04
N GLY A 34 -8.52 -6.94 -4.16
CA GLY A 34 -8.09 -5.66 -4.70
C GLY A 34 -6.59 -5.40 -4.49
N TYR A 35 -6.09 -4.35 -5.12
CA TYR A 35 -4.65 -4.04 -5.11
C TYR A 35 -4.16 -3.48 -3.77
N GLY A 36 -5.06 -2.95 -2.94
CA GLY A 36 -4.72 -2.29 -1.68
C GLY A 36 -3.92 -3.16 -0.71
N HIS A 37 -4.17 -4.46 -0.69
CA HIS A 37 -3.45 -5.40 0.16
C HIS A 37 -2.24 -6.04 -0.54
N GLN A 38 -2.30 -6.14 -1.87
CA GLN A 38 -1.25 -6.81 -2.64
C GLN A 38 -0.03 -5.93 -2.90
N ARG A 39 -0.21 -4.61 -3.12
CA ARG A 39 0.91 -3.67 -3.33
C ARG A 39 1.86 -3.61 -2.14
N PRO A 40 1.41 -3.44 -0.89
CA PRO A 40 2.32 -3.43 0.26
C PRO A 40 3.05 -4.78 0.45
N ALA A 41 2.39 -5.90 0.18
CA ALA A 41 3.04 -7.22 0.20
C ALA A 41 4.09 -7.34 -0.92
N HIS A 42 3.81 -6.84 -2.13
CA HIS A 42 4.75 -6.84 -3.24
C HIS A 42 6.00 -5.98 -2.95
N ALA A 43 5.84 -4.86 -2.25
CA ALA A 43 6.96 -4.02 -1.83
C ALA A 43 7.90 -4.74 -0.82
N LEU A 44 7.40 -5.78 -0.15
CA LEU A 44 8.13 -6.61 0.81
C LEU A 44 8.57 -7.97 0.23
N ARG A 45 8.44 -8.19 -1.10
CA ARG A 45 8.73 -9.48 -1.75
C ARG A 45 10.17 -9.96 -1.57
N ASP A 46 11.10 -9.04 -1.42
CA ASP A 46 12.52 -9.35 -1.24
C ASP A 46 12.82 -10.00 0.12
N ILE A 47 12.03 -9.75 1.15
CA ILE A 47 12.13 -10.43 2.44
C ILE A 47 11.25 -11.67 2.54
N ALA A 48 10.38 -11.93 1.56
CA ALA A 48 9.44 -13.03 1.60
C ALA A 48 10.17 -14.41 1.47
N TYR A 49 9.83 -15.32 2.36
CA TYR A 49 10.26 -16.73 2.26
C TYR A 49 9.41 -17.44 1.22
N LYS A 50 10.05 -18.02 0.19
CA LYS A 50 9.38 -18.64 -0.97
C LYS A 50 8.40 -17.71 -1.73
N GLY A 51 8.56 -16.37 -1.60
CA GLY A 51 7.69 -15.40 -2.26
C GLY A 51 6.48 -14.98 -1.43
N VAL A 52 5.68 -14.06 -1.99
CA VAL A 52 4.44 -13.58 -1.37
C VAL A 52 3.34 -14.62 -1.57
N ILE A 53 2.66 -15.01 -0.49
CA ILE A 53 1.54 -15.96 -0.54
C ILE A 53 0.21 -15.19 -0.58
N THR A 54 -0.61 -15.46 -1.58
CA THR A 54 -2.00 -14.98 -1.66
C THR A 54 -2.90 -16.00 -0.96
N VAL A 55 -3.38 -15.68 0.23
CA VAL A 55 -4.04 -16.63 1.14
C VAL A 55 -5.30 -17.27 0.56
N ASN A 56 -6.00 -16.55 -0.31
CA ASN A 56 -7.20 -17.05 -0.97
C ASN A 56 -6.96 -17.63 -2.39
N ASP A 57 -5.68 -17.77 -2.79
CA ASP A 57 -5.31 -18.35 -4.10
C ASP A 57 -3.86 -18.88 -4.11
N TYR A 58 -3.51 -19.75 -3.16
CA TYR A 58 -2.20 -20.40 -3.12
C TYR A 58 -2.28 -21.86 -3.64
N PRO A 59 -1.18 -22.43 -4.16
CA PRO A 59 -1.14 -23.83 -4.60
C PRO A 59 -1.50 -24.79 -3.47
N GLY A 60 -2.48 -25.67 -3.70
CA GLY A 60 -2.95 -26.65 -2.71
C GLY A 60 -4.00 -26.14 -1.73
N ILE A 61 -4.54 -24.93 -1.90
CA ILE A 61 -5.68 -24.46 -1.10
C ILE A 61 -6.87 -25.43 -1.23
N PRO A 62 -7.52 -25.88 -0.14
CA PRO A 62 -8.69 -26.73 -0.20
C PRO A 62 -9.85 -26.04 -0.97
N ALA A 63 -10.57 -26.82 -1.79
CA ALA A 63 -11.65 -26.29 -2.62
C ALA A 63 -12.74 -25.57 -1.79
N ALA A 64 -13.14 -26.13 -0.67
CA ALA A 64 -14.13 -25.53 0.24
C ALA A 64 -13.63 -24.18 0.82
N GLU A 65 -12.34 -24.10 1.18
CA GLU A 65 -11.74 -22.85 1.66
C GLU A 65 -11.69 -21.78 0.56
N LYS A 66 -11.31 -22.19 -0.66
CA LYS A 66 -11.32 -21.30 -1.83
C LYS A 66 -12.71 -20.79 -2.17
N GLU A 67 -13.75 -21.62 -2.03
CA GLU A 67 -15.15 -21.24 -2.22
C GLU A 67 -15.59 -20.21 -1.19
N SER A 68 -15.33 -20.43 0.11
CA SER A 68 -15.63 -19.48 1.18
C SER A 68 -14.99 -18.10 0.95
N TRP A 69 -13.75 -18.07 0.48
CA TRP A 69 -13.06 -16.84 0.08
C TRP A 69 -13.72 -16.16 -1.12
N ASN A 70 -14.12 -16.93 -2.13
CA ASN A 70 -14.75 -16.41 -3.33
C ASN A 70 -16.13 -15.79 -3.03
N ASP A 71 -16.89 -16.40 -2.14
CA ASP A 71 -18.21 -15.89 -1.74
C ASP A 71 -18.06 -14.59 -0.94
N SER A 72 -17.07 -14.51 -0.05
CA SER A 72 -16.73 -13.28 0.66
C SER A 72 -16.33 -12.16 -0.32
N ARG A 73 -15.52 -12.47 -1.34
CA ARG A 73 -15.09 -11.53 -2.38
C ARG A 73 -16.25 -11.07 -3.25
N LYS A 74 -17.07 -12.01 -3.74
CA LYS A 74 -18.27 -11.69 -4.55
C LYS A 74 -19.24 -10.80 -3.80
N GLY A 75 -19.45 -11.07 -2.52
CA GLY A 75 -20.27 -10.23 -1.63
C GLY A 75 -19.72 -8.80 -1.57
N TYR A 76 -18.43 -8.64 -1.32
CA TYR A 76 -17.78 -7.34 -1.29
C TYR A 76 -17.83 -6.60 -2.65
N GLU A 77 -17.52 -7.28 -3.76
CA GLU A 77 -17.59 -6.69 -5.11
C GLU A 77 -19.02 -6.31 -5.50
N TRP A 78 -20.00 -7.15 -5.18
CA TRP A 78 -21.41 -6.88 -5.44
C TRP A 78 -21.87 -5.60 -4.75
N ILE A 79 -21.53 -5.44 -3.48
CA ILE A 79 -21.86 -4.25 -2.69
C ILE A 79 -21.16 -3.01 -3.25
N SER A 80 -19.88 -3.11 -3.57
CA SER A 80 -19.11 -1.98 -4.16
C SER A 80 -19.71 -1.51 -5.49
N ARG A 81 -20.26 -2.44 -6.30
CA ARG A 81 -20.93 -2.11 -7.58
C ARG A 81 -22.33 -1.53 -7.39
N MET A 82 -23.06 -1.93 -6.32
CA MET A 82 -24.40 -1.40 -6.04
C MET A 82 -24.35 0.07 -5.65
N LYS A 83 -23.28 0.56 -5.02
CA LYS A 83 -23.08 1.97 -4.69
C LYS A 83 -23.11 2.90 -5.91
N SER A 84 -22.73 2.42 -7.07
CA SER A 84 -22.74 3.20 -8.31
C SER A 84 -24.13 3.35 -8.96
N LYS A 85 -25.17 2.68 -8.43
CA LYS A 85 -26.54 2.72 -8.97
C LYS A 85 -27.49 3.50 -8.04
N PRO A 86 -28.04 4.66 -8.45
CA PRO A 86 -28.68 5.62 -7.53
C PRO A 86 -30.04 5.23 -6.93
N VAL A 87 -30.67 4.10 -7.30
CA VAL A 87 -32.10 3.88 -6.96
C VAL A 87 -32.37 2.69 -6.02
N ILE A 88 -31.50 1.70 -5.90
CA ILE A 88 -31.77 0.50 -5.10
C ILE A 88 -30.69 0.24 -4.03
N GLY A 89 -29.57 0.93 -4.09
CA GLY A 89 -28.38 0.65 -3.28
C GLY A 89 -28.33 1.33 -1.91
N SER A 90 -29.12 2.39 -1.64
CA SER A 90 -28.89 3.26 -0.49
C SER A 90 -29.13 2.55 0.85
N ALA A 91 -30.25 1.87 1.04
CA ALA A 91 -30.61 1.25 2.31
C ALA A 91 -29.72 0.03 2.66
N LEU A 92 -29.42 -0.82 1.66
CA LEU A 92 -28.53 -1.98 1.87
C LEU A 92 -27.09 -1.53 2.09
N PHE A 93 -26.68 -0.47 1.38
CA PHE A 93 -25.37 0.12 1.53
C PHE A 93 -25.19 0.81 2.89
N GLU A 94 -26.21 1.51 3.40
CA GLU A 94 -26.20 2.08 4.76
C GLU A 94 -25.98 1.03 5.85
N ILE A 95 -26.57 -0.16 5.70
CA ILE A 95 -26.35 -1.28 6.62
C ILE A 95 -24.90 -1.77 6.52
N PHE A 96 -24.35 -1.85 5.33
CA PHE A 96 -22.96 -2.29 5.11
C PHE A 96 -21.93 -1.25 5.52
N ASP A 97 -22.20 0.02 5.25
CA ASP A 97 -21.37 1.12 5.70
C ASP A 97 -21.34 1.19 7.23
N LYS A 98 -22.48 0.93 7.90
CA LYS A 98 -22.54 0.77 9.35
C LYS A 98 -21.70 -0.40 9.89
N ILE A 99 -21.60 -1.50 9.15
CA ILE A 99 -20.80 -2.67 9.54
C ILE A 99 -19.30 -2.36 9.44
N GLN A 100 -18.89 -1.58 8.43
CA GLN A 100 -17.51 -1.16 8.19
C GLN A 100 -17.21 0.24 8.73
N GLU A 101 -18.14 0.86 9.43
CA GLU A 101 -18.02 2.23 9.91
C GLU A 101 -16.73 2.44 10.71
N ILE A 102 -15.97 3.46 10.30
CA ILE A 102 -14.89 3.99 11.09
C ILE A 102 -15.49 5.08 11.98
N PRO A 103 -15.63 4.82 13.30
CA PRO A 103 -16.33 5.75 14.18
C PRO A 103 -15.61 7.11 14.24
N PRO A 104 -16.32 8.21 14.50
CA PRO A 104 -15.71 9.51 14.69
C PRO A 104 -14.57 9.43 15.68
N PHE A 105 -13.44 10.08 15.34
CA PHE A 105 -12.25 10.04 16.17
C PHE A 105 -12.41 10.88 17.44
N TYR A 106 -13.08 12.00 17.30
CA TYR A 106 -13.36 12.92 18.40
C TYR A 106 -14.85 12.85 18.80
N PRO A 107 -15.17 13.02 20.11
CA PRO A 107 -14.22 13.04 21.22
C PRO A 107 -13.50 11.71 21.39
N ARG A 108 -12.24 11.74 21.86
CA ARG A 108 -11.49 10.51 22.15
C ARG A 108 -12.22 9.70 23.24
N ARG A 109 -12.44 8.43 22.99
CA ARG A 109 -13.12 7.52 23.89
C ARG A 109 -12.67 6.09 23.65
N ASP A 110 -13.01 5.19 24.55
CA ASP A 110 -12.79 3.75 24.37
C ASP A 110 -13.68 3.22 23.22
N LEU A 111 -13.04 2.69 22.19
CA LEU A 111 -13.65 2.09 21.01
C LEU A 111 -13.29 0.59 20.89
N SER A 112 -12.84 -0.02 21.99
CA SER A 112 -12.36 -1.42 22.00
C SER A 112 -13.46 -2.45 21.82
N ARG A 113 -14.73 -2.08 21.99
CA ARG A 113 -15.87 -3.00 21.87
C ARG A 113 -15.90 -3.67 20.49
N SER A 114 -16.04 -5.00 20.49
CA SER A 114 -16.19 -5.82 19.29
C SER A 114 -17.45 -5.47 18.49
N ASN A 115 -17.39 -5.61 17.16
CA ASN A 115 -18.50 -5.40 16.25
C ASN A 115 -18.96 -6.72 15.59
N LEU A 116 -20.10 -6.71 14.89
CA LEU A 116 -20.66 -7.88 14.23
C LEU A 116 -19.76 -8.47 13.14
N GLN A 117 -19.04 -7.62 12.40
CA GLN A 117 -18.12 -8.06 11.36
C GLN A 117 -16.97 -8.86 11.97
N LEU A 118 -16.44 -8.43 13.10
CA LEU A 118 -15.40 -9.15 13.81
C LEU A 118 -15.93 -10.51 14.34
N ALA A 119 -17.16 -10.57 14.86
CA ALA A 119 -17.79 -11.82 15.25
C ALA A 119 -17.92 -12.79 14.07
N HIS A 120 -18.31 -12.29 12.89
CA HIS A 120 -18.36 -13.09 11.66
C HIS A 120 -16.97 -13.58 11.24
N THR A 121 -15.94 -12.72 11.28
CA THR A 121 -14.55 -13.11 10.97
C THR A 121 -14.08 -14.28 11.84
N TYR A 122 -14.32 -14.21 13.14
CA TYR A 122 -13.95 -15.31 14.05
C TYR A 122 -14.76 -16.57 13.79
N ARG A 123 -16.05 -16.45 13.41
CA ARG A 123 -16.84 -17.61 13.01
C ARG A 123 -16.23 -18.35 11.82
N LEU A 124 -15.76 -17.63 10.79
CA LEU A 124 -15.09 -18.24 9.64
C LEU A 124 -13.81 -18.98 10.05
N ILE A 125 -13.04 -18.44 11.00
CA ILE A 125 -11.83 -19.09 11.50
C ILE A 125 -12.17 -20.29 12.37
N GLU A 126 -13.06 -20.12 13.36
CA GLU A 126 -13.35 -21.10 14.42
C GLU A 126 -14.20 -22.28 13.93
N LYS A 127 -15.22 -22.02 13.10
CA LYS A 127 -16.18 -23.04 12.64
C LYS A 127 -15.86 -23.56 11.24
N ASP A 128 -15.55 -22.64 10.32
CA ASP A 128 -15.36 -23.01 8.91
C ASP A 128 -13.90 -23.33 8.60
N GLY A 129 -13.01 -23.20 9.59
CA GLY A 129 -11.60 -23.59 9.48
C GLY A 129 -10.79 -22.75 8.52
N LEU A 130 -11.21 -21.49 8.27
CA LEU A 130 -10.55 -20.62 7.31
C LEU A 130 -9.08 -20.37 7.69
N CYS A 131 -8.16 -20.51 6.73
CA CYS A 131 -6.70 -20.48 6.87
C CYS A 131 -6.09 -21.68 7.63
N LYS A 132 -6.88 -22.66 8.10
CA LYS A 132 -6.33 -23.81 8.84
C LYS A 132 -5.28 -24.57 8.05
N HIS A 133 -5.62 -24.94 6.81
CA HIS A 133 -4.69 -25.66 5.90
C HIS A 133 -3.40 -24.87 5.67
N LEU A 134 -3.48 -23.56 5.52
CA LEU A 134 -2.29 -22.72 5.34
C LEU A 134 -1.33 -22.84 6.52
N PHE A 135 -1.82 -22.72 7.76
CA PHE A 135 -0.97 -22.75 8.96
C PHE A 135 -0.47 -24.15 9.29
N GLU A 136 -1.28 -25.19 9.13
CA GLU A 136 -0.92 -26.56 9.47
C GLU A 136 -0.03 -27.24 8.41
N ASN A 137 -0.18 -26.90 7.12
CA ASN A 137 0.49 -27.63 6.03
C ASN A 137 1.53 -26.77 5.30
N VAL A 138 1.30 -25.48 5.07
CA VAL A 138 2.21 -24.65 4.27
C VAL A 138 3.23 -23.95 5.16
N LEU A 139 2.78 -23.24 6.20
CA LEU A 139 3.66 -22.46 7.07
C LEU A 139 4.36 -23.33 8.13
N SER A 140 3.90 -24.55 8.37
CA SER A 140 4.49 -25.51 9.30
C SER A 140 5.94 -25.86 8.98
N GLU A 141 6.36 -25.71 7.72
CA GLU A 141 7.74 -25.92 7.29
C GLU A 141 8.73 -24.99 8.02
N GLN A 142 8.33 -23.75 8.29
CA GLN A 142 9.13 -22.74 8.99
C GLN A 142 8.22 -21.94 9.94
N LYS A 143 7.68 -22.61 10.95
CA LYS A 143 6.67 -22.07 11.88
C LYS A 143 7.19 -20.95 12.80
N ASP A 144 8.51 -20.80 12.91
CA ASP A 144 9.16 -19.81 13.78
C ASP A 144 9.55 -18.53 13.04
N LEU A 145 9.43 -18.47 11.69
CA LEU A 145 9.71 -17.26 10.94
C LEU A 145 8.70 -16.16 11.29
N PRO A 146 9.12 -14.89 11.30
CA PRO A 146 8.17 -13.80 11.40
C PRO A 146 7.12 -13.87 10.28
N LEU A 147 5.89 -13.47 10.59
CA LEU A 147 4.76 -13.42 9.68
C LEU A 147 4.33 -11.98 9.46
N VAL A 148 4.30 -11.52 8.22
CA VAL A 148 3.79 -10.19 7.84
C VAL A 148 2.51 -10.37 7.04
N CYS A 149 1.40 -9.89 7.56
CA CYS A 149 0.09 -9.92 6.92
C CYS A 149 -0.30 -8.51 6.44
N THR A 150 -0.84 -8.40 5.24
CA THR A 150 -1.42 -7.14 4.73
C THR A 150 -2.95 -7.12 4.78
N PHE A 151 -3.53 -8.14 5.43
CA PHE A 151 -4.96 -8.24 5.72
C PHE A 151 -5.15 -8.86 7.10
N PHE A 152 -6.21 -8.47 7.81
CA PHE A 152 -6.40 -8.83 9.22
C PHE A 152 -6.74 -10.30 9.45
N LEU A 153 -7.53 -10.92 8.57
CA LEU A 153 -8.02 -12.27 8.78
C LEU A 153 -6.89 -13.31 8.91
N PRO A 154 -5.86 -13.37 8.03
CA PRO A 154 -4.72 -14.27 8.22
C PRO A 154 -3.95 -14.02 9.53
N ALA A 155 -3.85 -12.76 9.98
CA ALA A 155 -3.19 -12.44 11.24
C ALA A 155 -3.99 -12.99 12.45
N PHE A 156 -5.32 -12.89 12.42
CA PHE A 156 -6.19 -13.46 13.46
C PHE A 156 -6.17 -14.98 13.45
N ALA A 157 -6.19 -15.59 12.26
CA ALA A 157 -6.05 -17.03 12.11
C ALA A 157 -4.71 -17.54 12.63
N ALA A 158 -3.61 -16.81 12.37
CA ALA A 158 -2.28 -17.12 12.92
C ALA A 158 -2.29 -17.16 14.45
N GLU A 159 -2.91 -16.17 15.07
CA GLU A 159 -3.02 -16.13 16.54
C GLU A 159 -3.90 -17.25 17.05
N TYR A 160 -5.05 -17.51 16.41
CA TYR A 160 -6.01 -18.56 16.78
C TYR A 160 -5.40 -19.98 16.68
N TYR A 161 -4.69 -20.28 15.58
CA TYR A 161 -4.02 -21.58 15.37
C TYR A 161 -2.67 -21.70 16.07
N GLY A 162 -2.29 -20.74 16.92
CA GLY A 162 -1.10 -20.83 17.76
C GLY A 162 0.22 -20.75 16.97
N TYR A 163 0.26 -19.94 15.91
CA TYR A 163 1.51 -19.72 15.15
C TYR A 163 2.64 -19.28 16.09
N GLN A 164 3.86 -19.82 15.91
CA GLN A 164 4.96 -19.65 16.87
C GLN A 164 5.75 -18.36 16.66
N GLY A 165 5.93 -17.92 15.42
CA GLY A 165 6.67 -16.69 15.08
C GLY A 165 5.94 -15.42 15.49
N ASP A 166 6.62 -14.30 15.42
CA ASP A 166 6.02 -12.97 15.58
C ASP A 166 4.99 -12.70 14.45
N ILE A 167 3.86 -12.10 14.79
CA ILE A 167 2.79 -11.77 13.83
C ILE A 167 2.75 -10.26 13.66
N TYR A 168 2.98 -9.78 12.44
CA TYR A 168 2.90 -8.38 12.06
C TYR A 168 1.71 -8.15 11.13
N LEU A 169 0.95 -7.08 11.36
CA LEU A 169 -0.19 -6.68 10.54
C LEU A 169 0.01 -5.27 10.00
N GLN A 170 0.20 -5.15 8.68
CA GLN A 170 0.28 -3.89 7.97
C GLN A 170 -1.11 -3.31 7.74
N ILE A 171 -1.32 -2.09 8.21
CA ILE A 171 -2.52 -1.32 7.90
C ILE A 171 -2.32 -0.61 6.55
N CYS A 172 -3.30 -0.76 5.65
CA CYS A 172 -3.19 -0.36 4.25
C CYS A 172 -3.93 0.95 3.92
N ASP A 173 -4.61 1.55 4.87
CA ASP A 173 -5.39 2.78 4.72
C ASP A 173 -4.99 3.85 5.75
N ALA A 174 -5.37 5.11 5.49
CA ALA A 174 -5.00 6.24 6.36
C ALA A 174 -5.79 6.30 7.69
N ASP A 175 -6.89 5.57 7.80
CA ASP A 175 -7.62 5.24 9.05
C ASP A 175 -8.23 3.85 8.88
N MET A 176 -8.76 3.24 9.93
CA MET A 176 -9.20 1.85 9.90
C MET A 176 -10.42 1.58 10.78
N SER A 177 -11.24 0.59 10.38
CA SER A 177 -12.37 0.12 11.17
C SER A 177 -11.92 -0.76 12.34
N ARG A 178 -12.82 -0.95 13.31
CA ARG A 178 -12.59 -1.81 14.48
C ARG A 178 -12.31 -3.29 14.10
N THR A 179 -12.75 -3.71 12.93
CA THR A 179 -12.56 -5.07 12.43
C THR A 179 -11.09 -5.47 12.24
N TRP A 180 -10.21 -4.50 12.08
CA TRP A 180 -8.77 -4.73 11.94
C TRP A 180 -8.06 -5.08 13.26
N VAL A 181 -8.81 -5.08 14.38
CA VAL A 181 -8.25 -5.36 15.71
C VAL A 181 -8.97 -6.58 16.30
N PRO A 182 -8.24 -7.57 16.88
CA PRO A 182 -8.84 -8.80 17.36
C PRO A 182 -9.88 -8.59 18.45
N ARG A 183 -10.61 -9.65 18.78
CA ARG A 183 -11.70 -9.66 19.77
C ARG A 183 -11.24 -9.15 21.13
N ASP A 184 -10.07 -9.59 21.59
CA ASP A 184 -9.41 -9.13 22.82
C ASP A 184 -8.06 -8.48 22.52
N PRO A 185 -8.05 -7.17 22.21
CA PRO A 185 -6.84 -6.49 21.79
C PRO A 185 -5.76 -6.40 22.88
N LYS A 186 -6.16 -6.43 24.16
CA LYS A 186 -5.23 -6.36 25.30
C LYS A 186 -4.41 -7.63 25.47
N LYS A 187 -4.94 -8.78 25.09
CA LYS A 187 -4.26 -10.08 25.15
C LYS A 187 -3.57 -10.47 23.85
N SER A 188 -3.90 -9.82 22.75
CA SER A 188 -3.33 -10.12 21.46
C SER A 188 -1.84 -9.81 21.39
N ARG A 189 -1.10 -10.69 20.70
CA ARG A 189 0.32 -10.53 20.42
C ARG A 189 0.61 -9.98 19.02
N ILE A 190 -0.44 -9.64 18.25
CA ILE A 190 -0.32 -9.06 16.92
C ILE A 190 0.35 -7.69 17.03
N LYS A 191 1.41 -7.50 16.26
CA LYS A 191 2.18 -6.26 16.14
C LYS A 191 1.70 -5.48 14.91
N TYR A 192 1.28 -4.25 15.12
CA TYR A 192 0.71 -3.40 14.07
C TYR A 192 1.77 -2.53 13.42
N LEU A 193 1.79 -2.50 12.08
CA LEU A 193 2.61 -1.62 11.26
C LEU A 193 1.73 -0.48 10.76
N ALA A 194 1.86 0.68 11.38
CA ALA A 194 0.99 1.83 11.12
C ALA A 194 1.59 2.72 10.02
N PRO A 195 0.80 3.07 8.97
CA PRO A 195 1.29 3.89 7.86
C PRO A 195 1.37 5.37 8.21
N ASN A 196 0.64 5.84 9.21
CA ASN A 196 0.60 7.24 9.65
C ASN A 196 0.23 7.36 11.13
N ARG A 197 0.40 8.56 11.71
CA ARG A 197 0.11 8.81 13.13
C ARG A 197 -1.37 8.67 13.49
N ARG A 198 -2.28 8.92 12.54
CA ARG A 198 -3.73 8.74 12.76
C ARG A 198 -4.06 7.29 13.09
N VAL A 199 -3.48 6.34 12.35
CA VAL A 199 -3.65 4.91 12.61
C VAL A 199 -3.04 4.49 13.94
N VAL A 200 -1.87 5.02 14.33
CA VAL A 200 -1.28 4.80 15.67
C VAL A 200 -2.29 5.15 16.77
N GLU A 201 -2.84 6.35 16.73
CA GLU A 201 -3.80 6.80 17.73
C GLU A 201 -5.14 6.04 17.65
N ARG A 202 -5.59 5.65 16.47
CA ARG A 202 -6.78 4.83 16.27
C ARG A 202 -6.64 3.45 16.93
N LEU A 203 -5.49 2.80 16.78
CA LEU A 203 -5.19 1.51 17.41
C LEU A 203 -5.24 1.59 18.93
N LYS A 204 -4.75 2.70 19.52
CA LYS A 204 -4.87 2.95 20.97
C LYS A 204 -6.33 3.05 21.43
N LEU A 205 -7.18 3.80 20.67
CA LEU A 205 -8.61 3.88 20.95
C LEU A 205 -9.32 2.52 20.84
N TYR A 206 -8.83 1.62 20.00
CA TYR A 206 -9.33 0.24 19.88
C TYR A 206 -8.77 -0.71 20.94
N GLY A 207 -7.92 -0.21 21.86
CA GLY A 207 -7.42 -0.97 23.00
C GLY A 207 -6.19 -1.83 22.70
N VAL A 208 -5.50 -1.59 21.60
CA VAL A 208 -4.22 -2.27 21.29
C VAL A 208 -3.14 -1.77 22.25
N ASN A 209 -2.33 -2.71 22.78
CA ASN A 209 -1.19 -2.36 23.62
C ASN A 209 -0.18 -1.53 22.82
N GLU A 210 0.25 -0.39 23.37
CA GLU A 210 1.17 0.53 22.70
C GLU A 210 2.50 -0.14 22.31
N ASN A 211 2.97 -1.13 23.09
CA ASN A 211 4.16 -1.91 22.75
C ASN A 211 4.00 -2.77 21.48
N ASN A 212 2.79 -2.95 21.00
CA ASN A 212 2.48 -3.67 19.77
C ASN A 212 2.14 -2.74 18.59
N ILE A 213 2.34 -1.42 18.74
CA ILE A 213 2.07 -0.44 17.69
C ILE A 213 3.39 0.15 17.21
N PHE A 214 3.70 -0.02 15.93
CA PHE A 214 4.92 0.49 15.31
C PHE A 214 4.56 1.47 14.19
N PHE A 215 5.01 2.70 14.30
CA PHE A 215 4.89 3.68 13.24
C PHE A 215 6.01 3.43 12.21
N THR A 216 5.71 2.70 11.15
CA THR A 216 6.68 2.33 10.10
C THR A 216 6.53 3.16 8.83
N GLY A 217 5.35 3.72 8.60
CA GLY A 217 4.97 4.19 7.27
C GLY A 217 4.40 3.05 6.40
N PHE A 218 3.85 3.42 5.26
CA PHE A 218 3.40 2.47 4.25
C PHE A 218 4.61 1.92 3.47
N PRO A 219 4.68 0.61 3.17
CA PRO A 219 5.79 0.05 2.41
C PRO A 219 5.71 0.47 0.93
N LEU A 220 6.45 1.51 0.58
CA LEU A 220 6.64 1.96 -0.79
C LEU A 220 7.66 1.07 -1.52
N PRO A 221 7.59 0.97 -2.88
CA PRO A 221 8.52 0.17 -3.65
C PRO A 221 9.97 0.63 -3.47
N LYS A 222 10.86 -0.25 -3.03
CA LYS A 222 12.28 0.05 -2.78
C LYS A 222 13.01 0.51 -4.03
N GLU A 223 12.61 0.00 -5.20
CA GLU A 223 13.14 0.37 -6.52
C GLU A 223 12.83 1.83 -6.92
N ASN A 224 11.82 2.45 -6.30
CA ASN A 224 11.52 3.87 -6.49
C ASN A 224 12.20 4.77 -5.45
N ILE A 225 12.79 4.19 -4.40
CA ILE A 225 13.48 4.93 -3.33
C ILE A 225 14.99 4.93 -3.58
N GLY A 226 15.61 3.75 -3.74
CA GLY A 226 17.03 3.61 -4.08
C GLY A 226 17.97 3.57 -2.90
N GLY A 227 17.54 2.96 -1.77
CA GLY A 227 18.34 2.77 -0.57
C GLY A 227 18.16 3.86 0.49
N ASP A 228 18.97 3.81 1.55
CA ASP A 228 18.86 4.72 2.69
C ASP A 228 19.15 6.18 2.30
N ASP A 229 19.99 6.42 1.31
CA ASP A 229 20.30 7.74 0.75
C ASP A 229 19.21 8.30 -0.16
N GLN A 230 18.20 7.48 -0.51
CA GLN A 230 17.04 7.84 -1.35
C GLN A 230 17.45 8.39 -2.74
N LYS A 231 18.59 7.95 -3.28
CA LYS A 231 19.19 8.53 -4.48
C LYS A 231 18.29 8.50 -5.71
N ILE A 232 17.51 7.42 -5.87
CA ILE A 232 16.57 7.28 -6.98
C ILE A 232 15.43 8.27 -6.81
N LEU A 233 14.82 8.29 -5.64
CA LEU A 233 13.70 9.16 -5.29
C LEU A 233 14.06 10.64 -5.44
N LYS A 234 15.19 11.07 -4.88
CA LYS A 234 15.65 12.48 -4.96
C LYS A 234 15.88 12.93 -6.39
N LYS A 235 16.46 12.06 -7.23
CA LYS A 235 16.61 12.32 -8.66
C LYS A 235 15.27 12.48 -9.37
N ASP A 236 14.32 11.58 -9.09
CA ASP A 236 13.00 11.58 -9.74
C ASP A 236 12.18 12.81 -9.30
N ILE A 237 12.26 13.19 -8.02
CA ILE A 237 11.61 14.41 -7.51
C ILE A 237 12.19 15.66 -8.20
N GLY A 238 13.50 15.77 -8.33
CA GLY A 238 14.12 16.91 -9.04
C GLY A 238 13.58 17.05 -10.46
N ALA A 239 13.48 15.94 -11.20
CA ALA A 239 12.93 15.91 -12.55
C ALA A 239 11.43 16.32 -12.58
N ARG A 240 10.66 15.81 -11.64
CA ARG A 240 9.23 16.10 -11.50
C ARG A 240 8.95 17.55 -11.16
N ILE A 241 9.71 18.14 -10.23
CA ILE A 241 9.58 19.58 -9.90
C ILE A 241 9.89 20.44 -11.12
N TYR A 242 10.86 20.06 -11.96
CA TYR A 242 11.13 20.77 -13.21
C TYR A 242 9.89 20.82 -14.12
N ASN A 243 9.20 19.68 -14.30
CA ASN A 243 8.03 19.58 -15.17
C ASN A 243 6.78 20.27 -14.57
N LEU A 244 6.62 20.22 -13.25
CA LEU A 244 5.43 20.75 -12.54
C LEU A 244 5.53 22.23 -12.17
N ASP A 245 6.70 22.88 -12.34
CA ASP A 245 6.91 24.28 -11.96
C ASP A 245 7.56 25.09 -13.09
N PRO A 246 6.92 25.15 -14.28
CA PRO A 246 7.50 25.83 -15.45
C PRO A 246 7.76 27.31 -15.23
N GLN A 247 6.98 27.95 -14.36
CA GLN A 247 7.13 29.36 -13.98
C GLN A 247 8.11 29.58 -12.82
N ARG A 248 8.67 28.49 -12.26
CA ARG A 248 9.55 28.49 -11.07
C ARG A 248 8.97 29.13 -9.82
N ASN A 249 7.66 29.27 -9.74
CA ASN A 249 6.95 29.91 -8.61
C ASN A 249 7.20 29.17 -7.29
N THR A 250 7.16 27.83 -7.35
CA THR A 250 7.38 26.96 -6.19
C THR A 250 8.85 26.90 -5.82
N GLN A 251 9.76 26.85 -6.80
CA GLN A 251 11.20 26.87 -6.58
C GLN A 251 11.63 28.16 -5.88
N HIS A 252 11.11 29.32 -6.28
CA HIS A 252 11.40 30.60 -5.62
C HIS A 252 10.93 30.61 -4.15
N LYS A 253 9.74 30.08 -3.86
CA LYS A 253 9.16 30.09 -2.50
C LYS A 253 9.74 29.03 -1.58
N PHE A 254 10.03 27.82 -2.09
CA PHE A 254 10.39 26.64 -1.32
C PHE A 254 11.80 26.10 -1.65
N GLY A 255 12.63 26.87 -2.34
CA GLY A 255 13.95 26.43 -2.79
C GLY A 255 14.86 25.95 -1.66
N HIS A 256 14.82 26.59 -0.48
CA HIS A 256 15.58 26.18 0.69
C HIS A 256 15.14 24.81 1.23
N ILE A 257 13.83 24.51 1.25
CA ILE A 257 13.30 23.21 1.62
C ILE A 257 13.75 22.14 0.63
N LEU A 258 13.62 22.43 -0.67
CA LEU A 258 14.09 21.53 -1.71
C LEU A 258 15.57 21.23 -1.60
N THR A 259 16.42 22.25 -1.41
CA THR A 259 17.88 22.09 -1.26
C THR A 259 18.21 21.21 -0.05
N TYR A 260 17.54 21.43 1.08
CA TYR A 260 17.74 20.65 2.30
C TYR A 260 17.38 19.18 2.09
N HIS A 261 16.16 18.90 1.60
CA HIS A 261 15.68 17.52 1.47
C HIS A 261 16.28 16.76 0.30
N LEU A 262 16.61 17.43 -0.80
CA LEU A 262 17.29 16.81 -1.93
C LEU A 262 18.76 16.52 -1.64
N ASN A 263 19.37 17.17 -0.65
CA ASN A 263 20.70 16.89 -0.12
C ASN A 263 21.77 16.68 -1.24
N GLY A 264 22.02 17.71 -2.03
CA GLY A 264 22.98 17.68 -3.15
C GLY A 264 22.43 17.18 -4.49
N HIS A 265 21.20 16.65 -4.54
CA HIS A 265 20.50 16.40 -5.80
C HIS A 265 19.82 17.69 -6.27
N ASN A 266 20.15 18.14 -7.47
CA ASN A 266 19.61 19.39 -8.00
C ASN A 266 18.42 19.14 -8.91
N ILE A 267 17.55 20.15 -9.01
CA ILE A 267 16.54 20.20 -10.07
C ILE A 267 17.30 20.36 -11.40
N PRO A 268 17.02 19.52 -12.41
CA PRO A 268 17.73 19.56 -13.68
C PRO A 268 17.47 20.87 -14.41
N LYS A 269 18.43 21.28 -15.26
CA LYS A 269 18.30 22.51 -16.06
C LYS A 269 17.40 22.35 -17.30
N ARG A 270 17.07 21.10 -17.65
CA ARG A 270 16.19 20.75 -18.79
C ARG A 270 15.32 19.53 -18.40
N ALA A 271 14.20 19.36 -19.09
CA ALA A 271 13.36 18.17 -18.92
C ALA A 271 14.17 16.89 -19.17
N THR A 272 14.00 15.91 -18.30
CA THR A 272 14.62 14.57 -18.43
C THR A 272 13.65 13.55 -19.04
N HIS A 273 12.38 13.87 -19.05
CA HIS A 273 11.28 13.15 -19.69
C HIS A 273 10.13 14.14 -19.99
N PRO A 274 9.20 13.84 -20.90
CA PRO A 274 8.01 14.64 -21.13
C PRO A 274 7.15 14.76 -19.86
N LEU A 275 6.42 15.87 -19.68
CA LEU A 275 5.40 15.98 -18.64
C LEU A 275 4.43 14.79 -18.78
N THR A 276 4.29 13.98 -17.73
CA THR A 276 3.55 12.72 -17.82
C THR A 276 2.47 12.62 -16.77
N LEU A 277 1.22 12.49 -17.22
CA LEU A 277 0.05 12.16 -16.40
C LEU A 277 -0.19 10.65 -16.44
N THR A 278 -0.25 10.00 -15.27
CA THR A 278 -0.64 8.60 -15.15
C THR A 278 -2.02 8.50 -14.52
N PHE A 279 -3.00 8.00 -15.28
CA PHE A 279 -4.36 7.72 -14.80
C PHE A 279 -4.48 6.24 -14.44
N ALA A 280 -4.80 5.93 -13.19
CA ALA A 280 -4.91 4.56 -12.71
C ALA A 280 -6.32 4.24 -12.22
N VAL A 281 -6.98 3.26 -12.85
CA VAL A 281 -8.24 2.70 -12.35
C VAL A 281 -7.98 1.81 -11.14
N GLY A 282 -8.97 1.70 -10.25
CA GLY A 282 -8.90 0.77 -9.12
C GLY A 282 -8.97 -0.70 -9.54
N GLY A 283 -8.65 -1.61 -8.61
CA GLY A 283 -8.66 -3.06 -8.85
C GLY A 283 -9.97 -3.64 -9.39
N ALA A 284 -11.09 -2.95 -9.22
CA ALA A 284 -12.38 -3.34 -9.79
C ALA A 284 -12.64 -2.78 -11.22
N GLY A 285 -11.70 -1.99 -11.79
CA GLY A 285 -11.86 -1.36 -13.11
C GLY A 285 -12.87 -0.20 -13.14
N ALA A 286 -13.29 0.30 -11.97
CA ALA A 286 -14.23 1.41 -11.88
C ALA A 286 -13.64 2.72 -12.39
N GLN A 287 -14.49 3.60 -12.95
CA GLN A 287 -14.15 4.96 -13.39
C GLN A 287 -13.23 5.02 -14.63
N GLN A 288 -13.17 3.97 -15.45
CA GLN A 288 -12.39 3.99 -16.69
C GLN A 288 -12.83 5.09 -17.68
N GLU A 289 -14.08 5.55 -17.61
CA GLU A 289 -14.66 6.62 -18.41
C GLU A 289 -13.94 7.96 -18.21
N ILE A 290 -13.40 8.20 -17.00
CA ILE A 290 -12.58 9.38 -16.70
C ILE A 290 -11.34 9.39 -17.61
N GLY A 291 -10.68 8.23 -17.79
CA GLY A 291 -9.52 8.11 -18.69
C GLY A 291 -9.85 8.47 -20.15
N ALA A 292 -11.03 8.08 -20.63
CA ALA A 292 -11.50 8.46 -21.96
C ALA A 292 -11.74 9.97 -22.10
N GLN A 293 -12.30 10.60 -21.06
CA GLN A 293 -12.51 12.07 -21.04
C GLN A 293 -11.18 12.82 -20.99
N ILE A 294 -10.22 12.36 -20.19
CA ILE A 294 -8.86 12.90 -20.13
C ILE A 294 -8.22 12.89 -21.53
N LEU A 295 -8.28 11.77 -22.25
CA LEU A 295 -7.71 11.67 -23.60
C LEU A 295 -8.36 12.64 -24.58
N LYS A 296 -9.68 12.77 -24.56
CA LYS A 296 -10.42 13.71 -25.44
C LYS A 296 -10.03 15.16 -25.15
N SER A 297 -9.98 15.55 -23.89
CA SER A 297 -9.62 16.89 -23.45
C SER A 297 -8.15 17.22 -23.77
N LEU A 298 -7.21 16.33 -23.42
CA LEU A 298 -5.78 16.55 -23.62
C LEU A 298 -5.29 16.33 -25.05
N LYS A 299 -6.14 15.86 -26.00
CA LYS A 299 -5.72 15.57 -27.37
C LYS A 299 -4.86 16.66 -28.01
N PRO A 300 -5.23 17.95 -28.01
CA PRO A 300 -4.42 19.00 -28.65
C PRO A 300 -3.04 19.15 -28.01
N LYS A 301 -2.90 18.90 -26.72
CA LYS A 301 -1.64 18.98 -25.98
C LYS A 301 -0.77 17.74 -26.24
N ILE A 302 -1.37 16.55 -26.32
CA ILE A 302 -0.69 15.29 -26.65
C ILE A 302 -0.09 15.39 -28.07
N LEU A 303 -0.88 15.78 -29.06
CA LEU A 303 -0.42 15.95 -30.46
C LEU A 303 0.69 16.99 -30.62
N LYS A 304 0.80 17.94 -29.72
CA LYS A 304 1.88 18.95 -29.68
C LYS A 304 3.09 18.48 -28.86
N GLY A 305 3.08 17.28 -28.29
CA GLY A 305 4.16 16.77 -27.44
C GLY A 305 4.31 17.51 -26.10
N VAL A 306 3.24 18.17 -25.59
CA VAL A 306 3.27 18.94 -24.35
C VAL A 306 3.08 18.02 -23.15
N ILE A 307 2.33 16.93 -23.28
CA ILE A 307 2.04 15.98 -22.21
C ILE A 307 1.89 14.57 -22.76
N ASP A 308 2.46 13.62 -22.03
CA ASP A 308 2.25 12.18 -22.23
C ASP A 308 1.18 11.66 -21.25
N VAL A 309 0.47 10.62 -21.64
CA VAL A 309 -0.59 10.01 -20.82
C VAL A 309 -0.39 8.50 -20.71
N ASN A 310 -0.26 8.02 -19.47
CA ASN A 310 -0.31 6.59 -19.17
C ASN A 310 -1.71 6.23 -18.65
N LEU A 311 -2.34 5.23 -19.26
CA LEU A 311 -3.61 4.64 -18.84
C LEU A 311 -3.35 3.27 -18.21
N VAL A 312 -3.61 3.13 -16.92
CA VAL A 312 -3.28 1.92 -16.17
C VAL A 312 -4.50 1.01 -16.08
N ALA A 313 -4.48 -0.08 -16.84
CA ALA A 313 -5.51 -1.13 -16.81
C ALA A 313 -5.22 -2.23 -15.78
N GLY A 314 -3.98 -2.30 -15.27
CA GLY A 314 -3.59 -3.29 -14.28
C GLY A 314 -3.42 -4.69 -14.88
N ALA A 315 -4.20 -5.64 -14.40
CA ALA A 315 -4.26 -7.01 -14.93
C ALA A 315 -5.65 -7.32 -15.55
N ARG A 316 -6.38 -6.28 -15.98
CA ARG A 316 -7.75 -6.41 -16.51
C ARG A 316 -7.79 -6.14 -18.01
N GLN A 317 -7.98 -7.20 -18.80
CA GLN A 317 -8.01 -7.10 -20.25
C GLN A 317 -9.18 -6.24 -20.75
N GLU A 318 -10.35 -6.34 -20.12
CA GLU A 318 -11.53 -5.54 -20.46
C GLU A 318 -11.30 -4.03 -20.31
N VAL A 319 -10.52 -3.60 -19.32
CA VAL A 319 -10.15 -2.19 -19.13
C VAL A 319 -9.14 -1.74 -20.18
N ALA A 320 -8.18 -2.59 -20.52
CA ALA A 320 -7.22 -2.29 -21.58
C ALA A 320 -7.89 -2.15 -22.94
N ASP A 321 -8.86 -3.00 -23.24
CA ASP A 321 -9.62 -2.96 -24.48
C ASP A 321 -10.51 -1.71 -24.55
N PHE A 322 -11.13 -1.32 -23.41
CA PHE A 322 -11.82 -0.05 -23.29
C PHE A 322 -10.89 1.14 -23.59
N PHE A 323 -9.70 1.17 -23.00
CA PHE A 323 -8.74 2.25 -23.25
C PHE A 323 -8.24 2.28 -24.69
N LYS A 324 -8.00 1.12 -25.34
CA LYS A 324 -7.66 1.08 -26.77
C LYS A 324 -8.76 1.67 -27.63
N ALA A 325 -10.03 1.35 -27.33
CA ALA A 325 -11.18 1.93 -28.02
C ALA A 325 -11.26 3.46 -27.79
N ALA A 326 -11.06 3.93 -26.56
CA ALA A 326 -11.04 5.34 -26.23
C ALA A 326 -9.92 6.13 -26.94
N VAL A 327 -8.72 5.55 -27.06
CA VAL A 327 -7.60 6.13 -27.85
C VAL A 327 -7.99 6.28 -29.32
N LYS A 328 -8.62 5.24 -29.90
CA LYS A 328 -9.09 5.28 -31.31
C LYS A 328 -10.18 6.34 -31.49
N GLU A 329 -11.16 6.38 -30.59
CA GLU A 329 -12.25 7.36 -30.64
C GLU A 329 -11.75 8.80 -30.48
N ALA A 330 -10.75 9.02 -29.62
CA ALA A 330 -10.08 10.32 -29.51
C ALA A 330 -9.24 10.69 -30.73
N GLY A 331 -9.01 9.76 -31.68
CA GLY A 331 -8.16 9.99 -32.86
C GLY A 331 -6.68 10.07 -32.53
N LEU A 332 -6.23 9.33 -31.50
CA LEU A 332 -4.85 9.27 -30.98
C LEU A 332 -4.16 7.93 -31.30
N SER A 333 -4.67 7.16 -32.28
CA SER A 333 -4.12 5.84 -32.61
C SER A 333 -2.64 5.85 -33.01
N LYS A 334 -2.13 6.94 -33.58
CA LYS A 334 -0.71 7.08 -33.93
C LYS A 334 0.18 7.33 -32.70
N GLU A 335 -0.40 7.86 -31.64
CA GLU A 335 0.29 8.19 -30.39
C GLU A 335 0.37 6.99 -29.42
N LEU A 336 -0.35 5.90 -29.74
CA LEU A 336 -0.38 4.71 -28.91
C LEU A 336 0.98 3.98 -28.93
N GLY A 337 1.59 3.83 -27.76
CA GLY A 337 2.94 3.30 -27.59
C GLY A 337 4.01 4.38 -27.44
N GLU A 338 3.71 5.61 -27.86
CA GLU A 338 4.59 6.79 -27.76
C GLU A 338 4.08 7.71 -26.63
N SER A 339 3.36 8.77 -26.99
CA SER A 339 2.81 9.73 -26.02
C SER A 339 1.60 9.24 -25.24
N VAL A 340 0.94 8.17 -25.69
CA VAL A 340 -0.14 7.49 -24.95
C VAL A 340 0.22 6.03 -24.74
N LYS A 341 0.32 5.60 -23.48
CA LYS A 341 0.67 4.22 -23.13
C LYS A 341 -0.45 3.56 -22.32
N ILE A 342 -0.71 2.29 -22.59
CA ILE A 342 -1.65 1.47 -21.81
C ILE A 342 -0.83 0.45 -21.04
N ILE A 343 -0.86 0.56 -19.71
CA ILE A 343 -0.13 -0.35 -18.80
C ILE A 343 -1.07 -1.50 -18.44
N ILE A 344 -0.78 -2.66 -19.03
CA ILE A 344 -1.49 -3.91 -18.77
C ILE A 344 -0.49 -5.06 -18.71
N GLU A 345 -0.68 -5.97 -17.77
CA GLU A 345 0.15 -7.17 -17.62
C GLU A 345 -0.72 -8.40 -17.35
N LYS A 346 -0.20 -9.58 -17.67
CA LYS A 346 -0.91 -10.85 -17.48
C LYS A 346 -1.06 -11.24 -16.00
N THR A 347 -0.11 -10.84 -15.17
CA THR A 347 -0.10 -11.16 -13.74
C THR A 347 -0.02 -9.87 -12.91
N LYS A 348 -0.52 -9.93 -11.69
CA LYS A 348 -0.48 -8.79 -10.78
C LYS A 348 0.95 -8.41 -10.38
N ALA A 349 1.84 -9.39 -10.19
CA ALA A 349 3.25 -9.14 -9.88
C ALA A 349 3.92 -8.36 -11.03
N ALA A 350 3.79 -8.82 -12.27
CA ALA A 350 4.30 -8.10 -13.44
C ALA A 350 3.68 -6.70 -13.55
N TYR A 351 2.38 -6.57 -13.27
CA TYR A 351 1.71 -5.28 -13.26
C TYR A 351 2.33 -4.33 -12.21
N PHE A 352 2.59 -4.79 -10.99
CA PHE A 352 3.20 -3.93 -9.98
C PHE A 352 4.61 -3.50 -10.40
N ASP A 353 5.40 -4.38 -10.97
CA ASP A 353 6.74 -4.04 -11.49
C ASP A 353 6.66 -3.02 -12.64
N SER A 354 5.77 -3.22 -13.61
CA SER A 354 5.55 -2.28 -14.73
C SER A 354 5.02 -0.94 -14.24
N PHE A 355 4.11 -0.93 -13.28
CA PHE A 355 3.60 0.29 -12.67
C PHE A 355 4.70 1.05 -11.90
N ASN A 356 5.48 0.35 -11.05
CA ASN A 356 6.59 0.95 -10.32
C ASN A 356 7.64 1.56 -11.26
N LYS A 357 7.91 0.90 -12.40
CA LYS A 357 8.77 1.45 -13.46
C LYS A 357 8.19 2.72 -14.07
N ALA A 358 6.89 2.75 -14.37
CA ALA A 358 6.22 3.92 -14.94
C ALA A 358 6.22 5.12 -13.96
N LEU A 359 6.13 4.87 -12.65
CA LEU A 359 6.18 5.93 -11.64
C LEU A 359 7.48 6.74 -11.64
N ARG A 360 8.59 6.20 -12.19
CA ARG A 360 9.87 6.90 -12.30
C ARG A 360 9.81 8.15 -13.19
N THR A 361 8.90 8.16 -14.15
CA THR A 361 8.65 9.27 -15.08
C THR A 361 7.25 9.86 -14.95
N THR A 362 6.46 9.42 -13.99
CA THR A 362 5.14 9.98 -13.69
C THR A 362 5.30 11.28 -12.93
N ASP A 363 4.78 12.39 -13.46
CA ASP A 363 4.76 13.67 -12.77
C ASP A 363 3.48 13.87 -11.96
N ILE A 364 2.36 13.34 -12.45
CA ILE A 364 1.05 13.46 -11.81
C ILE A 364 0.37 12.09 -11.81
N LEU A 365 -0.10 11.66 -10.66
CA LEU A 365 -0.92 10.44 -10.55
C LEU A 365 -2.38 10.83 -10.35
N TRP A 366 -3.25 10.40 -11.27
CA TRP A 366 -4.69 10.58 -11.13
C TRP A 366 -5.35 9.24 -10.84
N THR A 367 -5.94 9.12 -9.68
CA THR A 367 -6.52 7.87 -9.20
C THR A 367 -7.56 8.14 -8.10
N LYS A 368 -8.36 7.14 -7.77
CA LYS A 368 -9.17 7.20 -6.56
C LYS A 368 -8.28 7.14 -5.31
N PRO A 369 -8.68 7.77 -4.19
CA PRO A 369 -7.88 7.81 -2.96
C PRO A 369 -7.87 6.45 -2.23
N SER A 370 -7.09 5.49 -2.72
CA SER A 370 -6.87 4.16 -2.14
C SER A 370 -5.47 4.06 -1.52
N GLU A 371 -4.88 2.87 -1.48
CA GLU A 371 -3.49 2.65 -1.05
C GLU A 371 -2.47 3.48 -1.83
N LEU A 372 -2.81 3.85 -3.08
CA LEU A 372 -1.97 4.74 -3.88
C LEU A 372 -1.82 6.14 -3.28
N SER A 373 -2.68 6.51 -2.33
CA SER A 373 -2.54 7.77 -1.59
C SER A 373 -1.17 7.90 -0.92
N PHE A 374 -0.59 6.81 -0.42
CA PHE A 374 0.73 6.83 0.21
C PHE A 374 1.88 7.08 -0.77
N TYR A 375 1.64 6.92 -2.07
CA TYR A 375 2.64 7.16 -3.11
C TYR A 375 3.02 8.65 -3.28
N VAL A 376 2.30 9.55 -2.62
CA VAL A 376 2.72 10.96 -2.48
C VAL A 376 4.09 11.07 -1.81
N GLY A 377 4.50 10.09 -0.99
CA GLY A 377 5.86 10.02 -0.44
C GLY A 377 6.95 9.90 -1.50
N LEU A 378 6.61 9.42 -2.70
CA LEU A 378 7.50 9.45 -3.86
C LEU A 378 7.55 10.85 -4.52
N GLY A 379 6.97 11.89 -3.90
CA GLY A 379 6.90 13.23 -4.45
C GLY A 379 5.99 13.30 -5.69
N ILE A 380 4.98 12.43 -5.81
CA ILE A 380 4.01 12.42 -6.90
C ILE A 380 2.71 13.05 -6.39
N PRO A 381 2.29 14.22 -6.85
CA PRO A 381 1.02 14.82 -6.48
C PRO A 381 -0.13 13.96 -7.00
N ILE A 382 -1.19 13.81 -6.19
CA ILE A 382 -2.35 12.99 -6.56
C ILE A 382 -3.54 13.86 -6.90
N ILE A 383 -4.09 13.67 -8.11
CA ILE A 383 -5.43 14.13 -8.47
C ILE A 383 -6.40 13.02 -8.06
N MET A 384 -7.33 13.35 -7.15
CA MET A 384 -8.25 12.39 -6.57
C MET A 384 -9.56 12.32 -7.36
N SER A 385 -9.84 11.16 -7.95
CA SER A 385 -11.18 10.82 -8.45
C SER A 385 -12.17 10.65 -7.28
N PRO A 386 -13.48 10.62 -7.54
CA PRO A 386 -14.48 10.36 -6.51
C PRO A 386 -14.23 9.06 -5.75
N SER A 387 -14.43 9.09 -4.44
CA SER A 387 -14.34 7.90 -3.58
C SER A 387 -15.45 6.90 -3.90
N VAL A 388 -15.14 5.61 -3.84
CA VAL A 388 -16.11 4.52 -3.99
C VAL A 388 -16.45 3.91 -2.62
N GLY A 389 -15.49 3.75 -1.70
CA GLY A 389 -15.65 3.19 -0.36
C GLY A 389 -15.41 4.22 0.75
N SER A 390 -15.91 3.93 1.98
CA SER A 390 -15.70 4.81 3.14
C SER A 390 -14.23 4.93 3.55
N GLN A 391 -13.41 3.88 3.38
CA GLN A 391 -11.97 3.95 3.63
C GLN A 391 -11.27 4.97 2.73
N GLU A 392 -11.74 5.13 1.49
CA GLU A 392 -11.20 6.07 0.53
C GLU A 392 -11.44 7.53 0.96
N ASP A 393 -12.53 7.80 1.69
CA ASP A 393 -12.78 9.14 2.26
C ASP A 393 -11.73 9.52 3.30
N PHE A 394 -11.26 8.57 4.12
CA PHE A 394 -10.17 8.83 5.07
C PHE A 394 -8.82 9.02 4.39
N ASN A 395 -8.54 8.26 3.34
CA ASN A 395 -7.35 8.48 2.51
C ASN A 395 -7.39 9.87 1.85
N ARG A 396 -8.56 10.29 1.35
CA ARG A 396 -8.79 11.64 0.79
C ARG A 396 -8.56 12.74 1.84
N VAL A 397 -9.10 12.56 3.05
CA VAL A 397 -8.90 13.51 4.15
C VAL A 397 -7.41 13.62 4.49
N TRP A 398 -6.70 12.49 4.59
CA TRP A 398 -5.27 12.47 4.87
C TRP A 398 -4.46 13.21 3.78
N LEU A 399 -4.71 12.92 2.49
CA LEU A 399 -4.04 13.61 1.37
C LEU A 399 -4.25 15.13 1.41
N LYS A 400 -5.48 15.58 1.73
CA LYS A 400 -5.77 17.00 1.90
C LYS A 400 -5.08 17.60 3.12
N THR A 401 -4.99 16.86 4.23
CA THR A 401 -4.35 17.32 5.47
C THR A 401 -2.86 17.61 5.25
N ILE A 402 -2.16 16.74 4.51
CA ILE A 402 -0.74 16.95 4.17
C ILE A 402 -0.56 17.78 2.89
N ALA A 403 -1.64 18.30 2.31
CA ALA A 403 -1.67 19.11 1.09
C ALA A 403 -0.92 18.48 -0.11
N ALA A 404 -0.97 17.14 -0.24
CA ALA A 404 -0.33 16.37 -1.31
C ALA A 404 -1.30 15.82 -2.35
N GLY A 405 -2.62 15.98 -2.14
CA GLY A 405 -3.67 15.59 -3.06
C GLY A 405 -4.69 16.70 -3.31
N ILE A 406 -5.16 16.76 -4.55
CA ILE A 406 -6.15 17.74 -5.03
C ILE A 406 -7.34 16.97 -5.60
N THR A 407 -8.57 17.35 -5.25
CA THR A 407 -9.76 16.75 -5.86
C THR A 407 -9.83 17.16 -7.33
N GLN A 408 -10.10 16.21 -8.24
CA GLN A 408 -10.30 16.51 -9.65
C GLN A 408 -11.40 17.55 -9.85
N ASP A 409 -11.27 18.34 -10.89
CA ASP A 409 -12.36 19.08 -11.49
C ASP A 409 -13.01 18.25 -12.62
N ASP A 410 -13.87 18.85 -13.44
CA ASP A 410 -14.54 18.11 -14.53
C ASP A 410 -13.52 17.58 -15.54
N PRO A 411 -13.43 16.25 -15.73
CA PRO A 411 -12.44 15.66 -16.63
C PRO A 411 -12.55 16.09 -18.10
N ARG A 412 -13.72 16.63 -18.51
CA ARG A 412 -13.95 17.13 -19.87
C ARG A 412 -13.15 18.39 -20.19
N TYR A 413 -12.68 19.10 -19.16
CA TYR A 413 -11.93 20.36 -19.27
C TYR A 413 -10.51 20.21 -18.68
N THR A 414 -9.95 18.99 -18.71
CA THR A 414 -8.61 18.71 -18.16
C THR A 414 -7.52 19.59 -18.79
N ASP A 415 -7.62 19.89 -20.08
CA ASP A 415 -6.66 20.72 -20.81
C ASP A 415 -6.61 22.19 -20.36
N GLU A 416 -7.64 22.65 -19.63
CA GLU A 416 -7.69 23.97 -19.02
C GLU A 416 -7.18 23.91 -17.58
N TRP A 417 -7.94 23.33 -16.65
CA TRP A 417 -7.65 23.39 -15.22
C TRP A 417 -6.36 22.70 -14.81
N LEU A 418 -5.93 21.63 -15.52
CA LEU A 418 -4.67 20.95 -15.21
C LEU A 418 -3.47 21.86 -15.44
N PHE A 419 -3.47 22.60 -16.55
CA PHE A 419 -2.39 23.54 -16.88
C PHE A 419 -2.43 24.80 -16.02
N ASP A 420 -3.61 25.24 -15.56
CA ASP A 420 -3.72 26.29 -14.55
C ASP A 420 -3.05 25.86 -13.24
N TRP A 421 -3.27 24.61 -12.81
CA TRP A 421 -2.64 24.07 -11.60
C TRP A 421 -1.11 23.88 -11.75
N ILE A 422 -0.63 23.48 -12.93
CA ILE A 422 0.80 23.39 -13.23
C ILE A 422 1.40 24.82 -13.21
N ASN A 423 0.83 25.75 -13.96
CA ASN A 423 1.36 27.10 -14.11
C ASN A 423 1.34 27.89 -12.79
N SER A 424 0.37 27.65 -11.92
CA SER A 424 0.34 28.25 -10.57
C SER A 424 1.33 27.62 -9.58
N GLY A 425 1.93 26.46 -9.92
CA GLY A 425 2.81 25.69 -9.06
C GLY A 425 2.09 24.88 -7.97
N TRP A 426 0.76 24.71 -8.05
CA TRP A 426 0.00 23.93 -7.04
C TRP A 426 0.43 22.49 -7.01
N LEU A 427 0.59 21.85 -8.18
CA LEU A 427 1.02 20.45 -8.27
C LEU A 427 2.46 20.27 -7.82
N ALA A 428 3.36 21.20 -8.13
CA ALA A 428 4.72 21.18 -7.61
C ALA A 428 4.76 21.28 -6.08
N ARG A 429 3.93 22.13 -5.47
CA ARG A 429 3.80 22.20 -4.00
C ARG A 429 3.26 20.92 -3.42
N ALA A 430 2.24 20.31 -4.03
CA ALA A 430 1.69 19.05 -3.59
C ALA A 430 2.74 17.92 -3.66
N ALA A 431 3.60 17.91 -4.68
CA ALA A 431 4.73 17.00 -4.79
C ALA A 431 5.73 17.16 -3.63
N ILE A 432 6.11 18.40 -3.31
CA ILE A 432 7.01 18.70 -2.19
C ILE A 432 6.38 18.28 -0.87
N ASN A 433 5.13 18.66 -0.63
CA ASN A 433 4.43 18.34 0.61
C ASN A 433 4.33 16.82 0.80
N GLY A 434 3.99 16.06 -0.24
CA GLY A 434 3.95 14.60 -0.17
C GLY A 434 5.30 13.99 0.21
N PHE A 435 6.37 14.48 -0.39
CA PHE A 435 7.73 14.02 -0.10
C PHE A 435 8.19 14.36 1.32
N VAL A 436 7.84 15.53 1.83
CA VAL A 436 8.28 15.99 3.17
C VAL A 436 7.44 15.39 4.29
N GLU A 437 6.12 15.27 4.09
CA GLU A 437 5.17 14.91 5.15
C GLU A 437 4.87 13.41 5.23
N ALA A 438 4.92 12.69 4.10
CA ALA A 438 4.58 11.28 4.11
C ALA A 438 5.80 10.41 4.48
N PRO A 439 5.63 9.36 5.30
CA PRO A 439 6.70 8.41 5.59
C PRO A 439 7.14 7.67 4.31
N ILE A 440 8.42 7.74 3.98
CA ILE A 440 8.97 7.17 2.74
C ILE A 440 9.58 5.80 2.96
N MET A 441 10.27 5.60 4.07
CA MET A 441 11.12 4.43 4.34
C MET A 441 10.37 3.22 4.89
N GLY A 442 9.04 3.14 4.72
CA GLY A 442 8.20 2.10 5.33
C GLY A 442 8.66 0.67 5.04
N ALA A 443 9.03 0.34 3.80
CA ALA A 443 9.51 -0.99 3.45
C ALA A 443 10.83 -1.35 4.16
N TYR A 444 11.75 -0.40 4.29
CA TYR A 444 13.03 -0.59 5.01
C TYR A 444 12.82 -0.67 6.53
N ALA A 445 11.95 0.17 7.09
CA ALA A 445 11.60 0.14 8.50
C ALA A 445 10.96 -1.21 8.90
N ILE A 446 10.05 -1.73 8.06
CA ILE A 446 9.42 -3.03 8.26
C ILE A 446 10.46 -4.15 8.16
N GLU A 447 11.33 -4.14 7.15
CA GLU A 447 12.40 -5.12 7.02
C GLU A 447 13.29 -5.13 8.27
N LYS A 448 13.76 -3.96 8.72
CA LYS A 448 14.58 -3.81 9.93
C LYS A 448 13.88 -4.35 11.18
N LEU A 449 12.59 -4.04 11.35
CA LEU A 449 11.78 -4.47 12.49
C LEU A 449 11.55 -5.99 12.48
N VAL A 450 11.19 -6.55 11.32
CA VAL A 450 10.80 -7.96 11.16
C VAL A 450 12.02 -8.88 11.19
N LEU A 451 13.12 -8.51 10.53
CA LEU A 451 14.32 -9.35 10.37
C LEU A 451 15.43 -8.96 11.33
N GLY A 452 15.39 -7.78 11.92
CA GLY A 452 16.41 -7.29 12.86
C GLY A 452 16.53 -8.19 14.09
N LYS A 453 17.77 -8.42 14.56
CA LYS A 453 17.99 -9.06 15.86
C LYS A 453 17.33 -8.19 16.92
N GLN A 454 16.57 -8.79 17.82
CA GLN A 454 15.99 -8.13 19.02
C GLN A 454 17.08 -7.62 20.00
N LYS A 455 18.04 -6.85 19.53
CA LYS A 455 18.94 -6.09 20.39
C LYS A 455 18.38 -4.67 20.48
N ASN A 456 17.83 -4.38 21.66
CA ASN A 456 17.34 -3.08 22.13
C ASN A 456 16.07 -2.53 21.46
N ARG A 457 14.91 -2.93 22.01
CA ARG A 457 13.60 -2.30 21.79
C ARG A 457 13.55 -0.77 22.05
N LYS A 458 14.60 -0.20 22.66
CA LYS A 458 14.70 1.23 22.98
C LYS A 458 15.12 2.12 21.81
N ASP A 459 15.67 1.53 20.73
CA ASP A 459 16.23 2.29 19.60
C ASP A 459 15.24 2.56 18.44
N ILE A 460 14.01 2.05 18.54
CA ILE A 460 12.94 2.34 17.57
C ILE A 460 11.90 3.20 18.30
N SER A 461 12.29 4.41 18.68
CA SER A 461 11.33 5.42 19.14
C SER A 461 10.52 5.91 17.94
N PRO A 462 9.26 6.35 18.14
CA PRO A 462 8.46 6.99 17.10
C PRO A 462 9.18 8.13 16.39
N ASP A 463 10.14 8.76 17.04
CA ASP A 463 10.92 9.89 16.53
C ASP A 463 12.14 9.46 15.70
N SER A 464 12.62 8.21 15.81
CA SER A 464 13.75 7.70 15.01
C SER A 464 13.38 7.37 13.56
N VAL A 465 12.09 7.22 13.25
CA VAL A 465 11.60 6.95 11.87
C VAL A 465 11.44 8.25 11.06
N THR A 466 11.31 9.38 11.72
CA THR A 466 11.27 10.72 11.09
C THR A 466 12.67 11.30 10.85
N ALA A 467 13.72 10.70 11.44
CA ALA A 467 15.12 11.14 11.28
C ALA A 467 15.93 10.28 10.29
N LEU A 468 15.31 9.31 9.64
CA LEU A 468 15.83 8.56 8.50
C LEU A 468 15.05 8.97 7.25
#